data_68431aa88e6c91ed855f02c75df310ed
#
_entry.id   68431aa88e6c91ed855f02c75df310ed
#
_cell.length_a   1.000
_cell.length_b   1.000
_cell.length_c   1.000
_cell.angle_alpha   90.00
_cell.angle_beta   90.00
_cell.angle_gamma   90.00
#
_symmetry.space_group_name_H-M   'P 1'
#
loop_
_entity.id
_entity.type
_entity.pdbx_description
1 polymer ?
#
loop_
_entity_poly.entity_id
_entity_poly.type
_entity_poly.pdbx_seq_one_letter_code
_entity_poly.pdbx_strand_id
1 'polypeptide(L)'
;MVAGTYWFLMLIGRTIGAFIGGKVSSRVLMTFTTGTAIALIAIGAFIPATTTTSMPVFTGKGFVMATVPLTALLFALCGLMTSIMWPSTFNLATEKLGKYTAAASGLFMVMVVGGGVLPLVQNGIADGCGYMISYLIPGAALAYLFIYSAFLSKPKDGIEAETGA
;
A
#
# COMPACT_ATOMS: atom_id res chain seq x y z
N MET A 1 -17.19 -8.12 7.06
CA MET A 1 -17.89 -6.99 6.44
C MET A 1 -16.93 -5.84 6.07
N VAL A 2 -16.19 -5.24 7.01
CA VAL A 2 -15.24 -4.13 6.70
C VAL A 2 -14.17 -4.54 5.69
N ALA A 3 -13.64 -5.77 5.78
CA ALA A 3 -12.68 -6.29 4.82
C ALA A 3 -13.20 -6.28 3.36
N GLY A 4 -14.48 -6.56 3.13
CA GLY A 4 -15.08 -6.48 1.80
C GLY A 4 -15.04 -5.05 1.23
N THR A 5 -15.27 -4.05 2.07
CA THR A 5 -15.18 -2.64 1.68
C THR A 5 -13.75 -2.24 1.33
N TYR A 6 -12.76 -2.74 2.08
CA TYR A 6 -11.34 -2.55 1.75
C TYR A 6 -11.01 -3.07 0.35
N TRP A 7 -11.43 -4.31 0.01
CA TRP A 7 -11.21 -4.88 -1.31
C TRP A 7 -11.94 -4.12 -2.42
N PHE A 8 -13.15 -3.64 -2.12
CA PHE A 8 -13.92 -2.82 -3.06
C PHE A 8 -13.23 -1.47 -3.33
N LEU A 9 -12.75 -0.79 -2.30
CA LEU A 9 -11.97 0.45 -2.43
C LEU A 9 -10.66 0.21 -3.19
N MET A 10 -10.04 -0.96 -2.99
CA MET A 10 -8.85 -1.36 -3.73
C MET A 10 -9.13 -1.54 -5.23
N LEU A 11 -10.32 -2.04 -5.61
CA LEU A 11 -10.75 -2.12 -7.00
C LEU A 11 -10.89 -0.73 -7.61
N ILE A 12 -11.55 0.19 -6.91
CA ILE A 12 -11.68 1.60 -7.33
C ILE A 12 -10.31 2.24 -7.49
N GLY A 13 -9.42 2.06 -6.52
CA GLY A 13 -8.06 2.59 -6.56
C GLY A 13 -7.25 2.08 -7.76
N ARG A 14 -7.41 0.80 -8.14
CA ARG A 14 -6.77 0.25 -9.35
C ARG A 14 -7.28 0.92 -10.62
N THR A 15 -8.57 1.16 -10.71
CA THR A 15 -9.17 1.86 -11.86
C THR A 15 -8.63 3.28 -11.96
N ILE A 16 -8.62 4.03 -10.86
CA ILE A 16 -8.06 5.38 -10.79
C ILE A 16 -6.56 5.36 -11.14
N GLY A 17 -5.81 4.42 -10.56
CA GLY A 17 -4.38 4.25 -10.81
C GLY A 17 -4.05 3.97 -12.28
N ALA A 18 -4.89 3.20 -12.97
CA ALA A 18 -4.72 2.92 -14.39
C ALA A 18 -4.88 4.19 -15.26
N PHE A 19 -5.82 5.07 -14.92
CA PHE A 19 -6.00 6.34 -15.64
C PHE A 19 -4.89 7.37 -15.36
N ILE A 20 -4.37 7.39 -14.13
CA ILE A 20 -3.38 8.38 -13.68
C ILE A 20 -1.95 7.90 -13.98
N GLY A 21 -1.69 6.59 -13.92
CA GLY A 21 -0.36 6.01 -14.01
C GLY A 21 0.38 6.28 -15.33
N GLY A 22 -0.36 6.56 -16.43
CA GLY A 22 0.24 6.99 -17.69
C GLY A 22 0.61 8.48 -17.77
N LYS A 23 0.16 9.30 -16.80
CA LYS A 23 0.33 10.76 -16.80
C LYS A 23 1.26 11.26 -15.70
N VAL A 24 1.43 10.49 -14.64
CA VAL A 24 2.21 10.85 -13.45
C VAL A 24 3.30 9.81 -13.23
N SER A 25 4.50 10.26 -12.89
CA SER A 25 5.62 9.35 -12.64
C SER A 25 5.32 8.40 -11.46
N SER A 26 5.74 7.15 -11.58
CA SER A 26 5.55 6.11 -10.56
C SER A 26 6.11 6.53 -9.19
N ARG A 27 7.20 7.33 -9.19
CA ARG A 27 7.78 7.90 -7.97
C ARG A 27 6.81 8.83 -7.25
N VAL A 28 6.21 9.79 -7.96
CA VAL A 28 5.27 10.77 -7.37
C VAL A 28 4.04 10.04 -6.85
N LEU A 29 3.49 9.11 -7.65
CA LEU A 29 2.35 8.29 -7.23
C LEU A 29 2.67 7.50 -5.97
N MET A 30 3.81 6.83 -5.92
CA MET A 30 4.21 6.03 -4.77
C MET A 30 4.45 6.89 -3.52
N THR A 31 5.16 8.01 -3.66
CA THR A 31 5.41 8.93 -2.53
C THR A 31 4.10 9.50 -1.98
N PHE A 32 3.17 9.91 -2.86
CA PHE A 32 1.87 10.44 -2.46
C PHE A 32 1.02 9.37 -1.77
N THR A 33 0.90 8.19 -2.36
CA THR A 33 0.05 7.12 -1.80
C THR A 33 0.59 6.56 -0.50
N THR A 34 1.92 6.38 -0.38
CA THR A 34 2.54 5.93 0.87
C THR A 34 2.42 6.98 1.97
N GLY A 35 2.67 8.26 1.65
CA GLY A 35 2.51 9.37 2.61
C GLY A 35 1.07 9.48 3.12
N THR A 36 0.08 9.39 2.21
CA THR A 36 -1.33 9.41 2.58
C THR A 36 -1.71 8.20 3.43
N ALA A 37 -1.23 6.99 3.08
CA ALA A 37 -1.51 5.78 3.86
C ALA A 37 -0.91 5.86 5.28
N ILE A 38 0.33 6.38 5.42
CA ILE A 38 0.96 6.61 6.73
C ILE A 38 0.12 7.61 7.56
N ALA A 39 -0.32 8.71 6.96
CA ALA A 39 -1.16 9.70 7.64
C ALA A 39 -2.49 9.09 8.12
N LEU A 40 -3.16 8.29 7.28
CA LEU A 40 -4.40 7.61 7.64
C LEU A 40 -4.21 6.63 8.80
N ILE A 41 -3.12 5.85 8.79
CA ILE A 41 -2.81 4.90 9.87
C ILE A 41 -2.47 5.67 11.16
N ALA A 42 -1.65 6.72 11.06
CA ALA A 42 -1.27 7.53 12.21
C ALA A 42 -2.50 8.20 12.84
N ILE A 43 -3.35 8.84 12.04
CA ILE A 43 -4.60 9.44 12.53
C ILE A 43 -5.49 8.36 13.16
N GLY A 44 -5.65 7.19 12.50
CA GLY A 44 -6.44 6.08 13.02
C GLY A 44 -5.93 5.53 14.34
N ALA A 45 -4.61 5.53 14.56
CA ALA A 45 -4.00 5.06 15.81
C ALA A 45 -4.27 5.98 17.02
N PHE A 46 -4.48 7.28 16.76
CA PHE A 46 -4.76 8.27 17.84
C PHE A 46 -6.26 8.43 18.14
N ILE A 47 -7.15 7.93 17.28
CA ILE A 47 -8.61 8.05 17.49
C ILE A 47 -9.08 6.95 18.45
N PRO A 48 -9.82 7.29 19.52
CA PRO A 48 -10.40 6.30 20.41
C PRO A 48 -11.35 5.36 19.65
N ALA A 49 -11.29 4.06 19.95
CA ALA A 49 -12.15 3.05 19.34
C ALA A 49 -13.66 3.24 19.62
N THR A 50 -13.99 4.09 20.59
CA THR A 50 -15.35 4.48 20.93
C THR A 50 -16.00 5.44 19.91
N THR A 51 -15.18 6.11 19.09
CA THR A 51 -15.70 7.00 18.04
C THR A 51 -16.21 6.15 16.90
N THR A 52 -17.53 6.12 16.71
CA THR A 52 -18.20 5.34 15.66
C THR A 52 -18.72 6.22 14.55
N THR A 53 -18.77 5.70 13.34
CA THR A 53 -19.36 6.34 12.17
C THR A 53 -20.17 5.32 11.37
N SER A 54 -21.12 5.80 10.59
CA SER A 54 -21.88 4.96 9.67
C SER A 54 -21.20 4.96 8.31
N MET A 55 -20.86 3.78 7.79
CA MET A 55 -20.29 3.66 6.46
C MET A 55 -20.99 2.57 5.65
N PRO A 56 -21.06 2.70 4.32
CA PRO A 56 -21.54 1.62 3.46
C PRO A 56 -20.52 0.48 3.47
N VAL A 57 -20.94 -0.69 3.92
CA VAL A 57 -20.11 -1.90 3.97
C VAL A 57 -20.55 -2.84 2.87
N PHE A 58 -19.59 -3.32 2.08
CA PHE A 58 -19.86 -4.27 1.01
C PHE A 58 -20.02 -5.69 1.58
N THR A 59 -21.19 -6.30 1.31
CA THR A 59 -21.55 -7.64 1.82
C THR A 59 -21.42 -8.75 0.78
N GLY A 60 -20.86 -8.46 -0.41
CA GLY A 60 -20.80 -9.40 -1.54
C GLY A 60 -22.04 -9.42 -2.42
N LYS A 61 -23.20 -9.01 -1.91
CA LYS A 61 -24.46 -8.90 -2.68
C LYS A 61 -24.97 -7.45 -2.80
N GLY A 62 -24.40 -6.52 -2.01
CA GLY A 62 -24.81 -5.12 -2.00
C GLY A 62 -24.15 -4.34 -0.88
N PHE A 63 -24.51 -3.07 -0.76
CA PHE A 63 -24.05 -2.20 0.31
C PHE A 63 -25.08 -2.12 1.42
N VAL A 64 -24.64 -2.28 2.65
CA VAL A 64 -25.45 -2.11 3.86
C VAL A 64 -24.77 -1.06 4.73
N MET A 65 -25.56 -0.11 5.25
CA MET A 65 -25.04 0.87 6.21
C MET A 65 -24.76 0.15 7.54
N ALA A 66 -23.52 0.19 7.98
CA ALA A 66 -23.11 -0.38 9.25
C ALA A 66 -22.39 0.67 10.10
N THR A 67 -22.67 0.67 11.40
CA THR A 67 -21.92 1.51 12.35
C THR A 67 -20.63 0.79 12.70
N VAL A 68 -19.51 1.44 12.41
CA VAL A 68 -18.16 0.91 12.63
C VAL A 68 -17.30 1.94 13.35
N PRO A 69 -16.24 1.54 14.04
CA PRO A 69 -15.26 2.49 14.56
C PRO A 69 -14.69 3.35 13.43
N LEU A 70 -14.48 4.63 13.69
CA LEU A 70 -13.92 5.56 12.69
C LEU A 70 -12.54 5.10 12.21
N THR A 71 -11.77 4.46 13.08
CA THR A 71 -10.49 3.82 12.74
C THR A 71 -10.62 2.78 11.64
N ALA A 72 -11.70 1.99 11.65
CA ALA A 72 -11.97 0.98 10.61
C ALA A 72 -12.24 1.63 9.23
N LEU A 73 -12.91 2.79 9.20
CA LEU A 73 -13.09 3.56 7.97
C LEU A 73 -11.76 4.07 7.43
N LEU A 74 -10.90 4.63 8.28
CA LEU A 74 -9.59 5.13 7.87
C LEU A 74 -8.70 4.01 7.34
N PHE A 75 -8.72 2.85 7.98
CA PHE A 75 -7.97 1.69 7.49
C PHE A 75 -8.55 1.10 6.20
N ALA A 76 -9.87 1.16 6.02
CA ALA A 76 -10.49 0.78 4.75
C ALA A 76 -10.06 1.72 3.60
N LEU A 77 -9.94 3.02 3.86
CA LEU A 77 -9.44 4.00 2.88
C LEU A 77 -7.98 3.75 2.47
N CYS A 78 -7.16 3.13 3.34
CA CYS A 78 -5.81 2.68 2.96
C CYS A 78 -5.85 1.70 1.78
N GLY A 79 -6.94 0.93 1.61
CA GLY A 79 -7.12 0.03 0.47
C GLY A 79 -7.05 0.73 -0.89
N LEU A 80 -7.57 1.95 -0.97
CA LEU A 80 -7.49 2.78 -2.16
C LEU A 80 -6.04 3.20 -2.47
N MET A 81 -5.27 3.54 -1.43
CA MET A 81 -3.86 3.95 -1.58
C MET A 81 -2.96 2.75 -1.93
N THR A 82 -3.10 1.64 -1.22
CA THR A 82 -2.28 0.43 -1.42
C THR A 82 -2.48 -0.18 -2.80
N SER A 83 -3.64 0.02 -3.41
CA SER A 83 -3.95 -0.42 -4.77
C SER A 83 -3.01 0.16 -5.83
N ILE A 84 -2.65 1.45 -5.69
CA ILE A 84 -1.77 2.17 -6.63
C ILE A 84 -0.30 1.87 -6.33
N MET A 85 0.00 1.49 -5.08
CA MET A 85 1.38 1.24 -4.65
C MET A 85 2.01 0.04 -5.36
N TRP A 86 1.26 -1.03 -5.62
CA TRP A 86 1.78 -2.23 -6.26
C TRP A 86 2.37 -1.97 -7.66
N PRO A 87 1.61 -1.43 -8.64
CA PRO A 87 2.17 -1.13 -9.96
C PRO A 87 3.28 -0.07 -9.90
N SER A 88 3.16 0.91 -9.03
CA SER A 88 4.19 1.95 -8.88
C SER A 88 5.49 1.38 -8.34
N THR A 89 5.44 0.46 -7.36
CA THR A 89 6.63 -0.21 -6.82
C THR A 89 7.28 -1.08 -7.89
N PHE A 90 6.49 -1.86 -8.63
CA PHE A 90 6.99 -2.71 -9.71
C PHE A 90 7.69 -1.86 -10.80
N ASN A 91 7.05 -0.79 -11.24
CA ASN A 91 7.62 0.10 -12.25
C ASN A 91 8.94 0.72 -11.78
N LEU A 92 8.98 1.22 -10.52
CA LEU A 92 10.20 1.78 -9.94
C LEU A 92 11.33 0.75 -9.80
N ALA A 93 10.98 -0.50 -9.45
CA ALA A 93 11.95 -1.58 -9.28
C ALA A 93 12.52 -2.08 -10.62
N THR A 94 11.78 -1.91 -11.72
CA THR A 94 12.16 -2.38 -13.06
C THR A 94 12.57 -1.26 -14.01
N GLU A 95 12.47 0.01 -13.57
CA GLU A 95 12.80 1.17 -14.39
C GLU A 95 14.28 1.15 -14.77
N LYS A 96 14.56 1.38 -16.07
CA LYS A 96 15.92 1.53 -16.65
C LYS A 96 16.84 0.30 -16.49
N LEU A 97 16.30 -0.89 -16.27
CA LEU A 97 17.10 -2.11 -16.15
C LEU A 97 17.41 -2.79 -17.52
N GLY A 98 16.81 -2.34 -18.62
CA GLY A 98 17.06 -2.86 -19.96
C GLY A 98 16.98 -4.40 -19.99
N LYS A 99 18.08 -5.07 -20.38
CA LYS A 99 18.20 -6.53 -20.47
C LYS A 99 17.97 -7.27 -19.14
N TYR A 100 18.14 -6.61 -18.02
CA TYR A 100 17.94 -7.20 -16.69
C TYR A 100 16.51 -7.12 -16.17
N THR A 101 15.59 -6.48 -16.89
CA THR A 101 14.18 -6.34 -16.49
C THR A 101 13.51 -7.66 -16.18
N ALA A 102 13.77 -8.71 -17.00
CA ALA A 102 13.19 -10.03 -16.77
C ALA A 102 13.66 -10.67 -15.45
N ALA A 103 14.96 -10.60 -15.17
CA ALA A 103 15.52 -11.13 -13.92
C ALA A 103 15.03 -10.36 -12.70
N ALA A 104 14.97 -9.02 -12.78
CA ALA A 104 14.44 -8.16 -11.73
C ALA A 104 12.95 -8.43 -11.46
N SER A 105 12.16 -8.61 -12.51
CA SER A 105 10.74 -8.97 -12.38
C SER A 105 10.55 -10.32 -11.69
N GLY A 106 11.37 -11.30 -12.02
CA GLY A 106 11.37 -12.62 -11.37
C GLY A 106 11.71 -12.51 -9.88
N LEU A 107 12.77 -11.77 -9.54
CA LEU A 107 13.15 -11.52 -8.15
C LEU A 107 12.06 -10.77 -7.38
N PHE A 108 11.45 -9.76 -8.00
CA PHE A 108 10.34 -9.03 -7.40
C PHE A 108 9.16 -9.96 -7.07
N MET A 109 8.83 -10.89 -7.95
CA MET A 109 7.76 -11.88 -7.69
C MET A 109 8.10 -12.83 -6.55
N VAL A 110 9.35 -13.23 -6.38
CA VAL A 110 9.79 -14.04 -5.22
C VAL A 110 9.57 -13.25 -3.92
N MET A 111 9.82 -11.95 -3.92
CA MET A 111 9.63 -11.10 -2.72
C MET A 111 8.17 -10.92 -2.30
N VAL A 112 7.21 -11.25 -3.16
CA VAL A 112 5.76 -11.28 -2.81
C VAL A 112 5.45 -12.25 -1.66
N VAL A 113 6.30 -13.24 -1.42
CA VAL A 113 6.22 -14.12 -0.22
C VAL A 113 6.16 -13.32 1.09
N GLY A 114 6.77 -12.13 1.14
CA GLY A 114 6.63 -11.22 2.27
C GLY A 114 5.17 -10.87 2.62
N GLY A 115 4.28 -10.86 1.63
CA GLY A 115 2.83 -10.70 1.83
C GLY A 115 2.15 -11.82 2.62
N GLY A 116 2.77 -13.00 2.71
CA GLY A 116 2.33 -14.08 3.60
C GLY A 116 3.00 -14.00 4.98
N VAL A 117 4.28 -13.64 5.04
CA VAL A 117 5.08 -13.63 6.28
C VAL A 117 4.69 -12.45 7.19
N LEU A 118 4.57 -11.25 6.63
CA LEU A 118 4.27 -10.04 7.41
C LEU A 118 2.94 -10.12 8.18
N PRO A 119 1.83 -10.61 7.61
CA PRO A 119 0.59 -10.80 8.36
C PRO A 119 0.71 -11.81 9.49
N LEU A 120 1.52 -12.86 9.36
CA LEU A 120 1.76 -13.81 10.46
C LEU A 120 2.46 -13.13 11.64
N VAL A 121 3.49 -12.35 11.36
CA VAL A 121 4.19 -11.56 12.38
C VAL A 121 3.26 -10.52 13.01
N GLN A 122 2.46 -9.84 12.21
CA GLN A 122 1.48 -8.86 12.68
C GLN A 122 0.44 -9.49 13.61
N ASN A 123 -0.11 -10.66 13.23
CA ASN A 123 -1.08 -11.37 14.06
C ASN A 123 -0.46 -11.85 15.38
N GLY A 124 0.77 -12.37 15.36
CA GLY A 124 1.48 -12.76 16.58
C GLY A 124 1.68 -11.58 17.55
N ILE A 125 1.95 -10.39 17.05
CA ILE A 125 2.03 -9.17 17.87
C ILE A 125 0.64 -8.73 18.35
N ALA A 126 -0.39 -8.85 17.51
CA ALA A 126 -1.76 -8.51 17.89
C ALA A 126 -2.25 -9.38 19.05
N ASP A 127 -1.93 -10.67 19.04
CA ASP A 127 -2.30 -11.62 20.10
C ASP A 127 -1.57 -11.33 21.43
N GLY A 128 -0.32 -10.88 21.38
CA GLY A 128 0.49 -10.60 22.57
C GLY A 128 0.36 -9.19 23.13
N CYS A 129 0.28 -8.18 22.26
CA CYS A 129 0.38 -6.77 22.61
C CYS A 129 -0.84 -5.93 22.21
N GLY A 130 -1.81 -6.53 21.53
CA GLY A 130 -3.03 -5.87 21.07
C GLY A 130 -2.96 -5.35 19.64
N TYR A 131 -4.14 -5.20 19.04
CA TYR A 131 -4.27 -4.86 17.61
C TYR A 131 -3.65 -3.52 17.22
N MET A 132 -3.73 -2.50 18.08
CA MET A 132 -3.19 -1.18 17.75
C MET A 132 -1.67 -1.20 17.61
N ILE A 133 -0.98 -1.95 18.47
CA ILE A 133 0.48 -2.08 18.41
C ILE A 133 0.91 -2.86 17.17
N SER A 134 0.12 -3.85 16.74
CA SER A 134 0.43 -4.63 15.54
C SER A 134 0.47 -3.80 14.26
N TYR A 135 -0.22 -2.66 14.22
CA TYR A 135 -0.18 -1.73 13.08
C TYR A 135 1.17 -0.99 12.91
N LEU A 136 2.06 -1.08 13.88
CA LEU A 136 3.44 -0.59 13.72
C LEU A 136 4.17 -1.33 12.58
N ILE A 137 3.84 -2.61 12.33
CA ILE A 137 4.48 -3.39 11.24
C ILE A 137 4.14 -2.82 9.86
N PRO A 138 2.85 -2.74 9.44
CA PRO A 138 2.53 -2.10 8.18
C PRO A 138 2.94 -0.62 8.14
N GLY A 139 2.90 0.09 9.27
CA GLY A 139 3.40 1.45 9.38
C GLY A 139 4.89 1.56 9.06
N ALA A 140 5.73 0.68 9.61
CA ALA A 140 7.16 0.64 9.33
C ALA A 140 7.45 0.27 7.87
N ALA A 141 6.71 -0.69 7.31
CA ALA A 141 6.82 -1.06 5.90
C ALA A 141 6.48 0.12 4.96
N LEU A 142 5.41 0.85 5.27
CA LEU A 142 5.01 2.05 4.52
C LEU A 142 6.05 3.18 4.66
N ALA A 143 6.61 3.38 5.84
CA ALA A 143 7.68 4.36 6.07
C ALA A 143 8.91 4.02 5.22
N TYR A 144 9.30 2.74 5.17
CA TYR A 144 10.38 2.27 4.31
C TYR A 144 10.08 2.57 2.82
N LEU A 145 8.88 2.25 2.34
CA LEU A 145 8.47 2.51 0.97
C LEU A 145 8.45 4.01 0.64
N PHE A 146 8.04 4.84 1.61
CA PHE A 146 8.07 6.29 1.47
C PHE A 146 9.49 6.81 1.32
N ILE A 147 10.41 6.39 2.20
CA ILE A 147 11.84 6.75 2.12
C ILE A 147 12.44 6.28 0.79
N TYR A 148 12.13 5.04 0.39
CA TYR A 148 12.59 4.50 -0.88
C TYR A 148 12.12 5.36 -2.06
N SER A 149 10.84 5.66 -2.15
CA SER A 149 10.30 6.44 -3.26
C SER A 149 10.78 7.89 -3.28
N ALA A 150 10.92 8.53 -2.12
CA ALA A 150 11.31 9.93 -2.03
C ALA A 150 12.83 10.15 -2.26
N PHE A 151 13.67 9.27 -1.74
CA PHE A 151 15.12 9.50 -1.66
C PHE A 151 15.96 8.49 -2.43
N LEU A 152 15.63 7.18 -2.35
CA LEU A 152 16.50 6.12 -2.87
C LEU A 152 16.21 5.77 -4.34
N SER A 153 15.00 6.00 -4.82
CA SER A 153 14.58 5.63 -6.19
C SER A 153 15.08 6.58 -7.29
N LYS A 154 16.04 7.49 -6.96
CA LYS A 154 16.68 8.33 -7.99
C LYS A 154 17.62 7.46 -8.83
N PRO A 155 17.42 7.34 -10.16
CA PRO A 155 18.37 6.64 -11.00
C PRO A 155 19.75 7.32 -10.85
N LYS A 156 20.78 6.52 -10.64
CA LYS A 156 22.16 7.03 -10.75
C LYS A 156 22.48 7.11 -12.24
N ASP A 157 22.93 8.28 -12.68
CA ASP A 157 23.20 8.61 -14.08
C ASP A 157 24.30 7.75 -14.76
N GLY A 158 24.80 6.70 -14.12
CA GLY A 158 25.85 5.82 -14.64
C GLY A 158 25.39 4.50 -15.25
N ILE A 159 24.14 4.07 -15.02
CA ILE A 159 23.68 2.74 -15.44
C ILE A 159 23.16 2.75 -16.88
N GLU A 160 22.76 3.91 -17.42
CA GLU A 160 22.30 4.04 -18.79
C GLU A 160 23.40 3.78 -19.85
N ALA A 161 24.67 4.02 -19.52
CA ALA A 161 25.79 3.84 -20.43
C ALA A 161 26.14 2.37 -20.70
N GLU A 162 25.83 1.45 -19.77
CA GLU A 162 26.16 0.02 -19.92
C GLU A 162 25.02 -0.82 -20.52
N THR A 163 23.80 -0.30 -20.61
CA THR A 163 22.64 -1.01 -21.14
C THR A 163 22.32 -0.69 -22.60
N GLY A 164 23.01 0.26 -23.20
CA GLY A 164 22.79 0.76 -24.56
C GLY A 164 23.70 0.18 -25.63
N ALA A 165 24.42 -0.94 -25.37
CA ALA A 165 25.22 -1.64 -26.36
C ALA A 165 24.67 -3.04 -26.62
#